data_5dbbfc20091654edad50b1f9cdbf6c1f
#
_entry.id   5dbbfc20091654edad50b1f9cdbf6c1f
#
_cell.length_a   1.000
_cell.length_b   1.000
_cell.length_c   1.000
_cell.angle_alpha   90.00
_cell.angle_beta   90.00
_cell.angle_gamma   90.00
#
_symmetry.space_group_name_H-M   'P 1'
#
loop_
_entity.id
_entity.type
_entity.pdbx_description
1 polymer ?
#
loop_
_entity_poly.entity_id
_entity_poly.type
_entity_poly.pdbx_seq_one_letter_code
_entity_poly.pdbx_strand_id
1 'polypeptide(L)'
;MRTLLIYLSLFFLSIASTHAQGMKKMAQKTEFESRLAKEAQTVESIESDFTQVKYLDVFDEKVTSKGKFYYQKTHKICMEYFRPMDYLIVINGSKLKIVSDGKKSIMNLSSNKMMAQMQDMLTACMIGDLSKMSSNYLLEYFEDARYYLVKIKPTNKAVQAYIAGIE
;
A
#
# COMPACT_ATOMS: atom_id res chain seq x y z
N MET A 1 -48.01 -36.94 -2.38
CA MET A 1 -46.60 -36.91 -1.91
C MET A 1 -45.57 -36.48 -2.97
N ARG A 2 -45.76 -36.80 -4.25
CA ARG A 2 -44.78 -36.38 -5.31
C ARG A 2 -44.76 -34.87 -5.60
N THR A 3 -45.88 -34.18 -5.41
CA THR A 3 -45.96 -32.70 -5.62
C THR A 3 -45.34 -31.91 -4.48
N LEU A 4 -45.33 -32.41 -3.27
CA LEU A 4 -44.72 -31.74 -2.10
C LEU A 4 -43.19 -31.74 -2.19
N LEU A 5 -42.59 -32.79 -2.76
CA LEU A 5 -41.14 -32.88 -2.97
C LEU A 5 -40.60 -31.90 -4.03
N ILE A 6 -41.45 -31.57 -5.01
CA ILE A 6 -41.07 -30.61 -6.09
C ILE A 6 -41.02 -29.18 -5.53
N TYR A 7 -41.91 -28.80 -4.63
CA TYR A 7 -41.90 -27.49 -3.98
C TYR A 7 -40.75 -27.32 -2.97
N LEU A 8 -40.34 -28.40 -2.33
CA LEU A 8 -39.20 -28.39 -1.41
C LEU A 8 -37.87 -28.26 -2.14
N SER A 9 -37.74 -28.79 -3.38
CA SER A 9 -36.53 -28.65 -4.18
C SER A 9 -36.37 -27.27 -4.82
N LEU A 10 -37.45 -26.54 -5.06
CA LEU A 10 -37.47 -25.18 -5.58
C LEU A 10 -37.12 -24.14 -4.54
N PHE A 11 -37.30 -24.44 -3.24
CA PHE A 11 -36.96 -23.53 -2.14
C PHE A 11 -35.47 -23.53 -1.78
N PHE A 12 -34.72 -24.59 -2.17
CA PHE A 12 -33.28 -24.70 -1.88
C PHE A 12 -32.35 -24.12 -2.98
N LEU A 13 -32.91 -23.61 -4.08
CA LEU A 13 -32.09 -23.10 -5.20
C LEU A 13 -31.90 -21.58 -5.21
N SER A 14 -32.25 -20.89 -4.11
CA SER A 14 -32.21 -19.42 -4.07
C SER A 14 -31.19 -18.82 -3.11
N ILE A 15 -30.16 -19.56 -2.69
CA ILE A 15 -29.12 -18.98 -1.83
C ILE A 15 -27.74 -19.36 -2.35
N ALA A 16 -27.26 -18.67 -3.37
CA ALA A 16 -25.83 -18.44 -3.59
C ALA A 16 -25.61 -17.33 -4.64
N SER A 17 -26.21 -16.18 -4.44
CA SER A 17 -25.63 -14.97 -5.02
C SER A 17 -24.56 -14.49 -4.05
N THR A 18 -23.43 -15.17 -3.99
CA THR A 18 -22.21 -14.59 -3.47
C THR A 18 -21.83 -13.45 -4.43
N HIS A 19 -22.35 -12.28 -4.15
CA HIS A 19 -21.87 -11.07 -4.76
C HIS A 19 -20.40 -10.97 -4.36
N ALA A 20 -19.51 -11.28 -5.28
CA ALA A 20 -18.18 -10.69 -5.28
C ALA A 20 -18.41 -9.19 -5.45
N GLN A 21 -18.71 -8.50 -4.35
CA GLN A 21 -18.82 -7.05 -4.36
C GLN A 21 -17.42 -6.53 -4.61
N GLY A 22 -17.17 -6.14 -5.87
CA GLY A 22 -15.96 -5.41 -6.21
C GLY A 22 -15.82 -4.19 -5.30
N MET A 23 -14.60 -3.78 -5.01
CA MET A 23 -14.32 -2.59 -4.22
C MET A 23 -15.11 -1.39 -4.74
N LYS A 24 -15.82 -0.69 -3.86
CA LYS A 24 -16.62 0.50 -4.16
C LYS A 24 -15.84 1.75 -3.80
N LYS A 25 -16.04 2.81 -4.55
CA LYS A 25 -15.49 4.11 -4.19
C LYS A 25 -16.05 4.53 -2.83
N MET A 26 -15.14 4.91 -1.92
CA MET A 26 -15.50 5.27 -0.55
C MET A 26 -16.32 6.55 -0.53
N ALA A 27 -17.47 6.52 0.15
CA ALA A 27 -18.36 7.65 0.28
C ALA A 27 -17.91 8.63 1.39
N GLN A 28 -17.36 8.10 2.49
CA GLN A 28 -16.97 8.89 3.68
C GLN A 28 -15.45 9.04 3.80
N LYS A 29 -14.84 9.53 2.71
CA LYS A 29 -13.40 9.72 2.60
C LYS A 29 -12.80 10.51 3.78
N THR A 30 -13.38 11.65 4.13
CA THR A 30 -12.86 12.56 5.17
C THR A 30 -12.88 11.91 6.55
N GLU A 31 -13.92 11.16 6.86
CA GLU A 31 -14.01 10.42 8.12
C GLU A 31 -12.96 9.33 8.19
N PHE A 32 -12.77 8.58 7.09
CA PHE A 32 -11.73 7.57 6.99
C PHE A 32 -10.33 8.16 7.17
N GLU A 33 -10.00 9.25 6.46
CA GLU A 33 -8.72 9.94 6.60
C GLU A 33 -8.46 10.42 8.03
N SER A 34 -9.48 11.01 8.67
CA SER A 34 -9.37 11.48 10.05
C SER A 34 -9.12 10.34 11.03
N ARG A 35 -9.86 9.24 10.90
CA ARG A 35 -9.68 8.04 11.73
C ARG A 35 -8.29 7.43 11.51
N LEU A 36 -7.87 7.27 10.26
CA LEU A 36 -6.56 6.72 9.92
C LEU A 36 -5.42 7.58 10.48
N ALA A 37 -5.49 8.90 10.34
CA ALA A 37 -4.50 9.83 10.89
C ALA A 37 -4.45 9.76 12.42
N LYS A 38 -5.59 9.62 13.09
CA LYS A 38 -5.65 9.45 14.55
C LYS A 38 -4.98 8.15 15.00
N GLU A 39 -5.29 7.03 14.35
CA GLU A 39 -4.64 5.75 14.64
C GLU A 39 -3.14 5.80 14.37
N ALA A 40 -2.72 6.40 13.26
CA ALA A 40 -1.30 6.56 12.90
C ALA A 40 -0.49 7.29 13.99
N GLN A 41 -1.09 8.25 14.71
CA GLN A 41 -0.42 8.97 15.80
C GLN A 41 -0.14 8.10 17.02
N THR A 42 -0.93 7.05 17.24
CA THR A 42 -0.77 6.12 18.38
C THR A 42 0.24 5.01 18.12
N VAL A 43 0.62 4.82 16.83
CA VAL A 43 1.54 3.75 16.44
C VAL A 43 2.98 4.10 16.85
N GLU A 44 3.57 3.28 17.69
CA GLU A 44 4.96 3.38 18.10
C GLU A 44 5.88 2.49 17.25
N SER A 45 5.41 1.31 16.87
CA SER A 45 6.14 0.38 16.00
C SER A 45 5.19 -0.50 15.20
N ILE A 46 5.65 -0.97 14.05
CA ILE A 46 4.96 -1.95 13.21
C ILE A 46 5.96 -3.03 12.84
N GLU A 47 5.53 -4.29 12.91
CA GLU A 47 6.18 -5.42 12.27
C GLU A 47 5.13 -6.17 11.45
N SER A 48 5.42 -6.42 10.17
CA SER A 48 4.49 -7.14 9.30
C SER A 48 5.21 -7.82 8.14
N ASP A 49 4.60 -8.86 7.62
CA ASP A 49 4.96 -9.38 6.29
C ASP A 49 4.31 -8.52 5.22
N PHE A 50 4.99 -8.37 4.09
CA PHE A 50 4.43 -7.69 2.93
C PHE A 50 4.61 -8.46 1.63
N THR A 51 3.71 -8.20 0.70
CA THR A 51 3.84 -8.57 -0.70
C THR A 51 3.75 -7.32 -1.54
N GLN A 52 4.77 -7.09 -2.37
CA GLN A 52 4.82 -5.98 -3.31
C GLN A 52 4.75 -6.49 -4.73
N VAL A 53 3.90 -5.89 -5.54
CA VAL A 53 3.82 -6.17 -6.98
C VAL A 53 4.24 -4.91 -7.72
N LYS A 54 5.27 -5.02 -8.56
CA LYS A 54 5.72 -3.96 -9.46
C LYS A 54 5.34 -4.31 -10.89
N TYR A 55 4.71 -3.38 -11.57
CA TYR A 55 4.46 -3.45 -13.01
C TYR A 55 5.56 -2.65 -13.72
N LEU A 56 6.27 -3.29 -14.61
CA LEU A 56 7.35 -2.71 -15.40
C LEU A 56 6.86 -2.51 -16.82
N ASP A 57 6.21 -1.37 -17.09
CA ASP A 57 5.56 -1.09 -18.38
C ASP A 57 6.48 -1.26 -19.58
N VAL A 58 7.78 -0.95 -19.42
CA VAL A 58 8.78 -1.07 -20.50
C VAL A 58 8.97 -2.51 -20.97
N PHE A 59 8.77 -3.48 -20.06
CA PHE A 59 9.01 -4.91 -20.33
C PHE A 59 7.70 -5.72 -20.35
N ASP A 60 6.56 -5.07 -20.09
CA ASP A 60 5.27 -5.74 -19.86
C ASP A 60 5.39 -6.87 -18.82
N GLU A 61 6.18 -6.64 -17.80
CA GLU A 61 6.49 -7.62 -16.76
C GLU A 61 5.90 -7.23 -15.41
N LYS A 62 5.57 -8.27 -14.65
CA LYS A 62 5.08 -8.17 -13.29
C LYS A 62 6.04 -8.86 -12.33
N VAL A 63 6.69 -8.09 -11.47
CA VAL A 63 7.60 -8.61 -10.45
C VAL A 63 6.89 -8.64 -9.10
N THR A 64 6.80 -9.82 -8.50
CA THR A 64 6.24 -10.00 -7.15
C THR A 64 7.36 -10.21 -6.15
N SER A 65 7.48 -9.31 -5.19
CA SER A 65 8.43 -9.38 -4.09
C SER A 65 7.72 -9.66 -2.77
N LYS A 66 8.39 -10.39 -1.88
CA LYS A 66 7.93 -10.66 -0.51
C LYS A 66 9.01 -10.31 0.48
N GLY A 67 8.60 -9.85 1.65
CA GLY A 67 9.53 -9.46 2.68
C GLY A 67 8.89 -9.15 4.01
N LYS A 68 9.71 -8.65 4.93
CA LYS A 68 9.30 -8.12 6.23
C LYS A 68 9.45 -6.61 6.27
N PHE A 69 8.49 -5.98 6.87
CA PHE A 69 8.43 -4.54 7.10
C PHE A 69 8.52 -4.25 8.59
N TYR A 70 9.38 -3.31 8.94
CA TYR A 70 9.53 -2.82 10.29
C TYR A 70 9.46 -1.29 10.28
N TYR A 71 8.67 -0.75 11.16
CA TYR A 71 8.60 0.68 11.44
C TYR A 71 8.83 0.93 12.92
N GLN A 72 9.54 1.99 13.22
CA GLN A 72 9.63 2.56 14.56
C GLN A 72 9.40 4.06 14.48
N LYS A 73 8.60 4.59 15.39
CA LYS A 73 8.31 6.02 15.50
C LYS A 73 9.60 6.84 15.46
N THR A 74 9.52 8.06 14.94
CA THR A 74 10.66 8.91 14.55
C THR A 74 11.30 8.52 13.22
N HIS A 75 10.49 8.03 12.28
CA HIS A 75 10.88 7.83 10.87
C HIS A 75 12.00 6.80 10.64
N LYS A 76 11.97 5.69 11.39
CA LYS A 76 12.83 4.55 11.12
C LYS A 76 12.02 3.47 10.42
N ILE A 77 12.43 3.13 9.21
CA ILE A 77 11.79 2.12 8.37
C ILE A 77 12.85 1.11 7.96
N CYS A 78 12.52 -0.17 8.01
CA CYS A 78 13.32 -1.24 7.46
C CYS A 78 12.43 -2.15 6.62
N MET A 79 12.81 -2.38 5.37
CA MET A 79 12.18 -3.35 4.48
C MET A 79 13.22 -4.39 4.09
N GLU A 80 12.97 -5.61 4.51
CA GLU A 80 13.82 -6.76 4.23
C GLU A 80 13.12 -7.64 3.19
N TYR A 81 13.67 -7.71 1.99
CA TYR A 81 13.14 -8.48 0.88
C TYR A 81 13.83 -9.84 0.81
N PHE A 82 13.04 -10.90 0.65
CA PHE A 82 13.54 -12.28 0.56
C PHE A 82 13.38 -12.89 -0.83
N ARG A 83 12.47 -12.35 -1.66
CA ARG A 83 12.18 -12.86 -3.00
C ARG A 83 11.78 -11.71 -3.92
N PRO A 84 12.13 -11.75 -5.23
CA PRO A 84 12.97 -12.76 -5.90
C PRO A 84 14.45 -12.64 -5.55
N MET A 85 14.88 -11.51 -5.01
CA MET A 85 16.25 -11.22 -4.58
C MET A 85 16.28 -10.73 -3.14
N ASP A 86 17.33 -11.09 -2.43
CA ASP A 86 17.55 -10.60 -1.07
C ASP A 86 18.14 -9.20 -1.11
N TYR A 87 17.43 -8.24 -0.53
CA TYR A 87 17.96 -6.91 -0.30
C TYR A 87 17.27 -6.21 0.86
N LEU A 88 17.98 -5.26 1.43
CA LEU A 88 17.54 -4.53 2.61
C LEU A 88 17.50 -3.04 2.30
N ILE A 89 16.38 -2.41 2.62
CA ILE A 89 16.21 -0.95 2.59
C ILE A 89 16.04 -0.47 4.02
N VAL A 90 16.89 0.48 4.47
CA VAL A 90 16.77 1.11 5.77
C VAL A 90 16.69 2.62 5.60
N ILE A 91 15.63 3.21 6.13
CA ILE A 91 15.48 4.66 6.25
C ILE A 91 15.62 5.01 7.74
N ASN A 92 16.51 5.95 8.05
CA ASN A 92 16.66 6.48 9.40
C ASN A 92 16.81 7.99 9.31
N GLY A 93 15.74 8.72 9.62
CA GLY A 93 15.63 10.13 9.35
C GLY A 93 15.84 10.43 7.86
N SER A 94 16.80 11.26 7.53
CA SER A 94 17.13 11.59 6.13
C SER A 94 18.10 10.63 5.44
N LYS A 95 18.55 9.58 6.12
CA LYS A 95 19.51 8.63 5.53
C LYS A 95 18.78 7.40 4.99
N LEU A 96 19.03 7.08 3.74
CA LEU A 96 18.62 5.84 3.09
C LEU A 96 19.86 4.95 2.91
N LYS A 97 19.79 3.73 3.39
CA LYS A 97 20.79 2.67 3.16
C LYS A 97 20.13 1.53 2.41
N ILE A 98 20.78 1.09 1.34
CA ILE A 98 20.38 -0.10 0.59
C ILE A 98 21.54 -1.09 0.68
N VAL A 99 21.23 -2.35 0.98
CA VAL A 99 22.19 -3.46 0.96
C VAL A 99 21.67 -4.51 -0.01
N SER A 100 22.45 -4.88 -1.02
CA SER A 100 22.15 -5.93 -1.98
C SER A 100 23.46 -6.58 -2.40
N ASP A 101 23.50 -7.92 -2.47
CA ASP A 101 24.67 -8.70 -2.87
C ASP A 101 25.95 -8.30 -2.11
N GLY A 102 25.83 -8.06 -0.80
CA GLY A 102 26.95 -7.64 0.05
C GLY A 102 27.41 -6.19 -0.16
N LYS A 103 26.88 -5.48 -1.16
CA LYS A 103 27.20 -4.08 -1.44
C LYS A 103 26.28 -3.16 -0.65
N LYS A 104 26.86 -2.07 -0.13
CA LYS A 104 26.12 -1.05 0.64
C LYS A 104 26.13 0.26 -0.13
N SER A 105 24.97 0.86 -0.31
CA SER A 105 24.79 2.22 -0.82
C SER A 105 24.12 3.07 0.24
N ILE A 106 24.63 4.28 0.48
CA ILE A 106 24.07 5.22 1.44
C ILE A 106 23.80 6.53 0.71
N MET A 107 22.58 7.05 0.84
CA MET A 107 22.15 8.31 0.23
C MET A 107 21.50 9.19 1.29
N ASN A 108 21.62 10.51 1.10
CA ASN A 108 20.87 11.47 1.89
C ASN A 108 19.61 11.87 1.13
N LEU A 109 18.44 11.54 1.69
CA LEU A 109 17.13 11.84 1.09
C LEU A 109 16.81 13.33 1.06
N SER A 110 17.39 14.12 1.99
CA SER A 110 17.19 15.57 2.03
C SER A 110 18.03 16.35 0.98
N SER A 111 18.97 15.69 0.32
CA SER A 111 19.85 16.33 -0.67
C SER A 111 19.12 16.72 -1.95
N ASN A 112 17.94 16.15 -2.21
CA ASN A 112 17.19 16.35 -3.43
C ASN A 112 15.70 16.41 -3.09
N LYS A 113 14.99 17.44 -3.56
CA LYS A 113 13.56 17.64 -3.31
C LYS A 113 12.70 16.43 -3.75
N MET A 114 13.04 15.78 -4.85
CA MET A 114 12.35 14.60 -5.33
C MET A 114 12.50 13.42 -4.35
N MET A 115 13.73 13.19 -3.86
CA MET A 115 13.99 12.11 -2.89
C MET A 115 13.28 12.36 -1.57
N ALA A 116 13.23 13.61 -1.11
CA ALA A 116 12.46 13.99 0.08
C ALA A 116 10.96 13.72 -0.11
N GLN A 117 10.39 14.10 -1.26
CA GLN A 117 8.98 13.79 -1.57
C GLN A 117 8.69 12.29 -1.62
N MET A 118 9.59 11.49 -2.20
CA MET A 118 9.46 10.02 -2.18
C MET A 118 9.52 9.46 -0.76
N GLN A 119 10.40 9.98 0.09
CA GLN A 119 10.46 9.60 1.50
C GLN A 119 9.15 9.90 2.22
N ASP A 120 8.62 11.12 2.04
CA ASP A 120 7.36 11.53 2.66
C ASP A 120 6.20 10.62 2.21
N MET A 121 6.16 10.30 0.91
CA MET A 121 5.17 9.38 0.35
C MET A 121 5.28 7.98 0.96
N LEU A 122 6.47 7.40 0.97
CA LEU A 122 6.68 6.07 1.55
C LEU A 122 6.31 6.06 3.04
N THR A 123 6.75 7.07 3.79
CA THR A 123 6.43 7.19 5.22
C THR A 123 4.92 7.29 5.43
N ALA A 124 4.24 8.15 4.67
CA ALA A 124 2.78 8.32 4.76
C ALA A 124 2.03 7.02 4.44
N CYS A 125 2.43 6.29 3.39
CA CYS A 125 1.84 4.99 3.03
C CYS A 125 2.03 3.96 4.15
N MET A 126 3.21 3.91 4.75
CA MET A 126 3.56 2.88 5.74
C MET A 126 2.91 3.12 7.09
N ILE A 127 2.75 4.38 7.49
CA ILE A 127 2.13 4.74 8.78
C ILE A 127 0.61 4.91 8.62
N GLY A 128 0.13 5.17 7.40
CA GLY A 128 -1.26 5.51 7.13
C GLY A 128 -1.60 7.00 7.32
N ASP A 129 -0.64 7.87 7.62
CA ASP A 129 -0.90 9.32 7.70
C ASP A 129 -0.82 9.96 6.32
N LEU A 130 -1.91 9.85 5.57
CA LEU A 130 -2.04 10.38 4.21
C LEU A 130 -2.38 11.89 4.18
N SER A 131 -2.63 12.51 5.33
CA SER A 131 -3.09 13.91 5.42
C SER A 131 -2.10 14.91 4.82
N LYS A 132 -0.81 14.60 4.89
CA LYS A 132 0.28 15.45 4.37
C LYS A 132 0.54 15.30 2.88
N MET A 133 -0.12 14.34 2.22
CA MET A 133 0.15 14.02 0.81
C MET A 133 -0.67 14.83 -0.18
N SER A 134 -1.77 15.45 0.24
CA SER A 134 -2.79 16.03 -0.64
C SER A 134 -2.31 17.10 -1.64
N SER A 135 -1.20 17.79 -1.37
CA SER A 135 -0.68 18.83 -2.26
C SER A 135 0.13 18.31 -3.46
N ASN A 136 0.72 17.12 -3.33
CA ASN A 136 1.62 16.55 -4.33
C ASN A 136 1.11 15.25 -4.96
N TYR A 137 -0.03 14.74 -4.48
CA TYR A 137 -0.58 13.46 -4.89
C TYR A 137 -2.10 13.51 -5.02
N LEU A 138 -2.61 12.83 -6.04
CA LEU A 138 -4.03 12.53 -6.15
C LEU A 138 -4.31 11.23 -5.40
N LEU A 139 -5.24 11.29 -4.45
CA LEU A 139 -5.66 10.15 -3.62
C LEU A 139 -7.08 9.74 -4.00
N GLU A 140 -7.27 8.46 -4.31
CA GLU A 140 -8.58 7.84 -4.50
C GLU A 140 -8.75 6.69 -3.52
N TYR A 141 -9.92 6.59 -2.90
CA TYR A 141 -10.22 5.64 -1.84
C TYR A 141 -11.33 4.69 -2.25
N PHE A 142 -11.11 3.43 -1.98
CA PHE A 142 -12.06 2.36 -2.23
C PHE A 142 -12.14 1.44 -1.02
N GLU A 143 -13.28 0.77 -0.86
CA GLU A 143 -13.53 -0.14 0.25
C GLU A 143 -14.37 -1.34 -0.19
N ASP A 144 -14.18 -2.45 0.51
CA ASP A 144 -15.10 -3.58 0.55
C ASP A 144 -15.34 -4.01 2.00
N ALA A 145 -15.97 -5.17 2.21
CA ALA A 145 -16.29 -5.67 3.56
C ALA A 145 -15.04 -6.02 4.40
N ARG A 146 -13.85 -6.12 3.80
CA ARG A 146 -12.63 -6.62 4.47
C ARG A 146 -11.42 -5.71 4.30
N TYR A 147 -11.36 -4.95 3.22
CA TYR A 147 -10.17 -4.21 2.82
C TYR A 147 -10.46 -2.76 2.46
N TYR A 148 -9.48 -1.94 2.67
CA TYR A 148 -9.40 -0.59 2.10
C TYR A 148 -8.32 -0.57 1.03
N LEU A 149 -8.59 0.15 -0.07
CA LEU A 149 -7.61 0.38 -1.12
C LEU A 149 -7.45 1.89 -1.31
N VAL A 150 -6.22 2.35 -1.23
CA VAL A 150 -5.87 3.73 -1.52
C VAL A 150 -4.99 3.78 -2.75
N LYS A 151 -5.46 4.44 -3.79
CA LYS A 151 -4.67 4.69 -5.01
C LYS A 151 -4.01 6.05 -4.89
N ILE A 152 -2.70 6.07 -5.04
CA ILE A 152 -1.86 7.25 -4.87
C ILE A 152 -1.16 7.54 -6.19
N LYS A 153 -1.45 8.69 -6.80
CA LYS A 153 -0.83 9.12 -8.07
C LYS A 153 -0.07 10.43 -7.85
N PRO A 154 1.23 10.47 -8.13
CA PRO A 154 1.99 11.72 -8.09
C PRO A 154 1.42 12.73 -9.09
N THR A 155 1.35 14.02 -8.71
CA THR A 155 0.98 15.11 -9.62
C THR A 155 2.20 15.72 -10.32
N ASN A 156 3.39 15.54 -9.73
CA ASN A 156 4.64 16.05 -10.27
C ASN A 156 5.19 15.13 -11.37
N LYS A 157 5.38 15.66 -12.59
CA LYS A 157 5.90 14.92 -13.75
C LYS A 157 7.28 14.28 -13.50
N ALA A 158 8.15 14.92 -12.71
CA ALA A 158 9.46 14.37 -12.39
C ALA A 158 9.36 13.11 -11.53
N VAL A 159 8.37 13.02 -10.63
CA VAL A 159 8.11 11.82 -9.82
C VAL A 159 7.38 10.76 -10.65
N GLN A 160 6.46 11.16 -11.53
CA GLN A 160 5.73 10.25 -12.44
C GLN A 160 6.67 9.47 -13.36
N ALA A 161 7.82 10.06 -13.73
CA ALA A 161 8.84 9.36 -14.55
C ALA A 161 9.44 8.13 -13.85
N TYR A 162 9.33 8.02 -12.52
CA TYR A 162 9.84 6.90 -11.74
C TYR A 162 8.72 6.03 -11.14
N ILE A 163 7.60 6.64 -10.79
CA ILE A 163 6.47 5.96 -10.14
C ILE A 163 5.18 6.50 -10.76
N ALA A 164 4.50 5.67 -11.54
CA ALA A 164 3.21 6.02 -12.14
C ALA A 164 2.09 6.11 -11.08
N GLY A 165 2.14 5.24 -10.07
CA GLY A 165 1.22 5.20 -8.95
C GLY A 165 1.53 4.08 -7.96
N ILE A 166 0.85 4.10 -6.82
CA ILE A 166 0.90 3.06 -5.77
C ILE A 166 -0.56 2.72 -5.41
N GLU A 167 -0.81 1.43 -5.18
CA GLU A 167 -2.09 0.91 -4.71
C GLU A 167 -1.89 0.07 -3.45
#